data_90103e1a50d03de2931c3e6aefc467a4
#
_entry.id   90103e1a50d03de2931c3e6aefc467a4
#
_cell.length_a   1.000
_cell.length_b   1.000
_cell.length_c   1.000
_cell.angle_alpha   90.00
_cell.angle_beta   90.00
_cell.angle_gamma   90.00
#
_symmetry.space_group_name_H-M   'P 1'
#
loop_
_entity.id
_entity.type
_entity.pdbx_description
1 polymer ?
#
loop_
_entity_poly.entity_id
_entity_poly.type
_entity_poly.pdbx_seq_one_letter_code
_entity_poly.pdbx_strand_id
1 'polypeptide(L)'
;MDELGALTRDYRTTFLRYLPRHDETALAAAYDLGRRAVATGVSLLDILSIHHTVLAEILHDSPDEMADIVPSAAAFLADALAPYDMASRAALDNG
;
A
#
# COMPACT_ATOMS: atom_id res chain seq x y z
N MET A 1 3.47 8.94 -19.68
CA MET A 1 2.70 8.14 -18.73
C MET A 1 3.33 8.18 -17.37
N ASP A 2 2.53 8.44 -16.39
CA ASP A 2 3.02 8.62 -15.02
C ASP A 2 2.79 7.32 -14.21
N GLU A 3 3.86 6.55 -14.02
CA GLU A 3 3.79 5.31 -13.24
C GLU A 3 3.37 5.59 -11.80
N LEU A 4 3.84 6.68 -11.22
CA LEU A 4 3.48 7.05 -9.86
C LEU A 4 1.99 7.37 -9.76
N GLY A 5 1.42 8.07 -10.74
CA GLY A 5 -0.01 8.37 -10.78
C GLY A 5 -0.85 7.12 -10.96
N ALA A 6 -0.42 6.21 -11.83
CA ALA A 6 -1.10 4.93 -12.03
C ALA A 6 -1.06 4.08 -10.76
N LEU A 7 0.08 4.04 -10.10
CA LEU A 7 0.25 3.30 -8.85
C LEU A 7 -0.65 3.88 -7.75
N THR A 8 -0.72 5.20 -7.64
CA THR A 8 -1.58 5.88 -6.66
C THR A 8 -3.04 5.50 -6.87
N ARG A 9 -3.50 5.52 -8.12
CA ARG A 9 -4.87 5.14 -8.46
C ARG A 9 -5.16 3.70 -8.09
N ASP A 10 -4.25 2.79 -8.44
CA ASP A 10 -4.43 1.37 -8.17
C ASP A 10 -4.36 1.08 -6.67
N TYR A 11 -3.51 1.78 -5.95
CA TYR A 11 -3.40 1.67 -4.50
C TYR A 11 -4.72 2.06 -3.84
N ARG A 12 -5.28 3.22 -4.26
CA ARG A 12 -6.56 3.69 -3.73
C ARG A 12 -7.69 2.69 -3.98
N THR A 13 -7.78 2.17 -5.19
CA THR A 13 -8.81 1.21 -5.58
C THR A 13 -8.70 -0.07 -4.76
N THR A 14 -7.49 -0.59 -4.61
CA THR A 14 -7.24 -1.83 -3.87
C THR A 14 -7.53 -1.65 -2.39
N PHE A 15 -7.12 -0.51 -1.82
CA PHE A 15 -7.37 -0.21 -0.41
C PHE A 15 -8.87 -0.10 -0.14
N LEU A 16 -9.60 0.63 -0.99
CA LEU A 16 -11.05 0.76 -0.84
C LEU A 16 -11.76 -0.58 -0.92
N ARG A 17 -11.25 -1.49 -1.74
CA ARG A 17 -11.81 -2.84 -1.85
C ARG A 17 -11.53 -3.67 -0.59
N TYR A 18 -10.37 -3.47 0.03
CA TYR A 18 -9.98 -4.19 1.25
C TYR A 18 -10.83 -3.79 2.46
N LEU A 19 -11.16 -2.51 2.61
CA LEU A 19 -11.78 -1.99 3.83
C LEU A 19 -13.07 -2.70 4.23
N PRO A 20 -14.04 -2.97 3.32
CA PRO A 20 -15.29 -3.63 3.74
C PRO A 20 -15.14 -5.12 4.00
N ARG A 21 -14.16 -5.78 3.41
CA ARG A 21 -14.05 -7.24 3.42
C ARG A 21 -12.92 -7.79 4.26
N HIS A 22 -11.84 -7.05 4.38
CA HIS A 22 -10.62 -7.47 5.09
C HIS A 22 -10.13 -8.85 4.63
N ASP A 23 -10.28 -9.16 3.33
CA ASP A 23 -9.95 -10.49 2.84
C ASP A 23 -8.49 -10.59 2.37
N GLU A 24 -8.01 -11.84 2.30
CA GLU A 24 -6.63 -12.10 1.92
C GLU A 24 -6.35 -11.78 0.46
N THR A 25 -7.36 -11.83 -0.39
CA THR A 25 -7.20 -11.49 -1.81
C THR A 25 -6.79 -10.04 -1.97
N ALA A 26 -7.41 -9.13 -1.22
CA ALA A 26 -7.05 -7.72 -1.25
C ALA A 26 -5.66 -7.48 -0.65
N LEU A 27 -5.29 -8.22 0.40
CA LEU A 27 -3.95 -8.13 0.96
C LEU A 27 -2.90 -8.66 -0.02
N ALA A 28 -3.20 -9.73 -0.75
CA ALA A 28 -2.31 -10.22 -1.81
C ALA A 28 -2.15 -9.18 -2.91
N ALA A 29 -3.22 -8.46 -3.24
CA ALA A 29 -3.15 -7.36 -4.21
C ALA A 29 -2.28 -6.21 -3.71
N ALA A 30 -2.31 -5.92 -2.40
CA ALA A 30 -1.42 -4.92 -1.80
C ALA A 30 0.05 -5.34 -1.94
N TYR A 31 0.34 -6.59 -1.70
CA TYR A 31 1.68 -7.14 -1.89
C TYR A 31 2.14 -6.99 -3.34
N ASP A 32 1.25 -7.29 -4.29
CA ASP A 32 1.57 -7.15 -5.72
C ASP A 32 1.83 -5.70 -6.11
N LEU A 33 1.11 -4.75 -5.52
CA LEU A 33 1.38 -3.32 -5.73
C LEU A 33 2.79 -2.97 -5.26
N GLY A 34 3.20 -3.50 -4.11
CA GLY A 34 4.55 -3.29 -3.58
C GLY A 34 5.61 -3.89 -4.49
N ARG A 35 5.39 -5.10 -4.99
CA ARG A 35 6.30 -5.75 -5.93
C ARG A 35 6.45 -4.93 -7.21
N ARG A 36 5.35 -4.42 -7.73
CA ARG A 36 5.37 -3.57 -8.92
C ARG A 36 6.17 -2.29 -8.66
N ALA A 37 5.97 -1.69 -7.49
CA ALA A 37 6.68 -0.46 -7.13
C ALA A 37 8.19 -0.70 -7.04
N VAL A 38 8.61 -1.79 -6.42
CA VAL A 38 10.04 -2.17 -6.36
C VAL A 38 10.58 -2.36 -7.77
N ALA A 39 9.86 -3.09 -8.62
CA ALA A 39 10.31 -3.40 -9.97
C ALA A 39 10.42 -2.16 -10.86
N THR A 40 9.58 -1.16 -10.63
CA THR A 40 9.57 0.08 -11.44
C THR A 40 10.41 1.20 -10.83
N GLY A 41 11.11 0.94 -9.73
CA GLY A 41 12.00 1.92 -9.12
C GLY A 41 11.31 3.00 -8.31
N VAL A 42 10.06 2.78 -7.89
CA VAL A 42 9.37 3.70 -7.00
C VAL A 42 9.98 3.58 -5.61
N SER A 43 10.33 4.69 -4.99
CA SER A 43 10.99 4.67 -3.69
C SER A 43 10.02 4.28 -2.57
N LEU A 44 10.58 3.76 -1.48
CA LEU A 44 9.83 3.48 -0.26
C LEU A 44 9.10 4.72 0.23
N LEU A 45 9.76 5.87 0.16
CA LEU A 45 9.16 7.14 0.61
C LEU A 45 7.95 7.52 -0.23
N ASP A 46 7.98 7.23 -1.53
CA ASP A 46 6.85 7.50 -2.42
C ASP A 46 5.66 6.62 -2.06
N ILE A 47 5.89 5.33 -1.75
CA ILE A 47 4.81 4.43 -1.33
C ILE A 47 4.19 4.91 -0.02
N LEU A 48 5.01 5.33 0.94
CA LEU A 48 4.50 5.85 2.21
C LEU A 48 3.68 7.12 1.98
N SER A 49 4.11 7.98 1.09
CA SER A 49 3.37 9.20 0.74
C SER A 49 2.02 8.87 0.09
N ILE A 50 1.99 7.90 -0.82
CA ILE A 50 0.76 7.43 -1.44
C ILE A 50 -0.20 6.90 -0.39
N HIS A 51 0.30 6.04 0.51
CA HIS A 51 -0.51 5.46 1.58
C HIS A 51 -1.12 6.54 2.46
N HIS A 52 -0.30 7.50 2.88
CA HIS A 52 -0.76 8.60 3.73
C HIS A 52 -1.84 9.44 3.04
N THR A 53 -1.63 9.77 1.78
CA THR A 53 -2.59 10.56 1.00
C THR A 53 -3.94 9.84 0.87
N VAL A 54 -3.89 8.56 0.50
CA VAL A 54 -5.11 7.76 0.34
C VAL A 54 -5.84 7.60 1.67
N LEU A 55 -5.10 7.31 2.74
CA LEU A 55 -5.69 7.16 4.07
C LEU A 55 -6.35 8.47 4.53
N ALA A 56 -5.69 9.61 4.33
CA ALA A 56 -6.22 10.90 4.71
C ALA A 56 -7.53 11.20 3.96
N GLU A 57 -7.59 10.91 2.67
CA GLU A 57 -8.81 11.08 1.88
C GLU A 57 -9.96 10.23 2.42
N ILE A 58 -9.68 8.97 2.73
CA ILE A 58 -10.69 8.04 3.22
C ILE A 58 -11.21 8.47 4.59
N LEU A 59 -10.32 8.88 5.49
CA LEU A 59 -10.72 9.35 6.82
C LEU A 59 -11.52 10.65 6.74
N HIS A 60 -11.18 11.52 5.80
CA HIS A 60 -11.93 12.75 5.58
C HIS A 60 -13.37 12.46 5.16
N ASP A 61 -13.54 11.46 4.28
CA ASP A 61 -14.86 11.10 3.77
C ASP A 61 -15.67 10.25 4.75
N SER A 62 -15.01 9.54 5.67
CA SER A 62 -15.66 8.61 6.60
C SER A 62 -15.07 8.76 8.01
N PRO A 63 -15.21 9.95 8.63
CA PRO A 63 -14.57 10.21 9.93
C PRO A 63 -15.13 9.33 11.06
N ASP A 64 -16.38 8.86 10.96
CA ASP A 64 -17.00 8.04 11.98
C ASP A 64 -16.46 6.60 11.99
N GLU A 65 -15.73 6.20 10.94
CA GLU A 65 -15.18 4.85 10.80
C GLU A 65 -13.69 4.78 11.12
N MET A 66 -13.13 5.84 11.69
CA MET A 66 -11.68 5.91 11.95
C MET A 66 -11.19 4.73 12.76
N ALA A 67 -11.92 4.30 13.79
CA ALA A 67 -11.50 3.20 14.66
C ALA A 67 -11.32 1.89 13.90
N ASP A 68 -12.10 1.69 12.83
CA ASP A 68 -12.00 0.49 11.99
C ASP A 68 -10.98 0.66 10.87
N ILE A 69 -10.92 1.86 10.29
CA ILE A 69 -10.07 2.14 9.13
C ILE A 69 -8.58 2.11 9.51
N VAL A 70 -8.21 2.74 10.62
CA VAL A 70 -6.79 2.89 10.98
C VAL A 70 -6.06 1.56 11.16
N PRO A 71 -6.59 0.58 11.92
CA PRO A 71 -5.93 -0.72 12.01
C PRO A 71 -5.86 -1.46 10.66
N SER A 72 -6.93 -1.34 9.85
CA SER A 72 -6.97 -1.97 8.53
C SER A 72 -5.93 -1.35 7.60
N ALA A 73 -5.75 -0.04 7.69
CA ALA A 73 -4.73 0.67 6.92
C ALA A 73 -3.33 0.18 7.26
N ALA A 74 -3.07 -0.08 8.55
CA ALA A 74 -1.78 -0.59 8.98
C ALA A 74 -1.50 -1.98 8.41
N ALA A 75 -2.49 -2.86 8.43
CA ALA A 75 -2.36 -4.21 7.87
C ALA A 75 -2.11 -4.16 6.36
N PHE A 76 -2.84 -3.31 5.65
CA PHE A 76 -2.68 -3.14 4.20
C PHE A 76 -1.27 -2.62 3.87
N LEU A 77 -0.81 -1.61 4.59
CA LEU A 77 0.52 -1.04 4.39
C LEU A 77 1.62 -2.07 4.62
N ALA A 78 1.48 -2.90 5.67
CA ALA A 78 2.46 -3.93 5.97
C ALA A 78 2.68 -4.87 4.78
N ASP A 79 1.59 -5.29 4.12
CA ASP A 79 1.70 -6.15 2.94
C ASP A 79 2.27 -5.41 1.73
N ALA A 80 1.92 -4.14 1.54
CA ALA A 80 2.47 -3.34 0.46
C ALA A 80 3.97 -3.09 0.64
N LEU A 81 4.45 -3.00 1.88
CA LEU A 81 5.87 -2.78 2.17
C LEU A 81 6.70 -4.06 2.22
N ALA A 82 6.06 -5.22 2.35
CA ALA A 82 6.78 -6.49 2.45
C ALA A 82 7.78 -6.71 1.30
N PRO A 83 7.44 -6.41 0.03
CA PRO A 83 8.41 -6.56 -1.06
C PRO A 83 9.66 -5.68 -0.90
N TYR A 84 9.52 -4.49 -0.31
CA TYR A 84 10.67 -3.63 -0.02
C TYR A 84 11.58 -4.24 1.02
N ASP A 85 10.99 -4.80 2.07
CA ASP A 85 11.76 -5.47 3.12
C ASP A 85 12.51 -6.67 2.56
N MET A 86 11.85 -7.47 1.72
CA MET A 86 12.46 -8.63 1.09
C MET A 86 13.60 -8.24 0.16
N ALA A 87 13.43 -7.19 -0.63
CA ALA A 87 14.48 -6.68 -1.51
C ALA A 87 15.68 -6.17 -0.72
N SER A 88 15.43 -5.49 0.41
CA SER A 88 16.48 -5.00 1.28
C SER A 88 17.28 -6.13 1.90
N ARG A 89 16.61 -7.18 2.36
CA ARG A 89 17.27 -8.37 2.93
C ARG A 89 18.10 -9.09 1.88
N ALA A 90 17.57 -9.24 0.67
CA ALA A 90 18.29 -9.87 -0.43
C ALA A 90 19.58 -9.10 -0.76
N ALA A 91 19.52 -7.77 -0.75
CA ALA A 91 20.68 -6.92 -1.00
C ALA A 91 21.75 -7.10 0.10
N LEU A 92 21.31 -7.22 1.36
CA LEU A 92 22.23 -7.46 2.48
C LEU A 92 22.89 -8.84 2.39
N ASP A 93 22.12 -9.85 2.01
CA ASP A 93 22.64 -11.23 1.89
C ASP A 93 23.63 -11.36 0.73
N ASN A 94 23.48 -10.54 -0.32
CA ASN A 94 24.35 -10.56 -1.48
C ASN A 94 25.53 -9.59 -1.37
N GLY A 95 25.48 -8.74 -0.38
CA GLY A 95 26.53 -7.77 -0.12
C GLY A 95 27.57 -8.28 0.85
#